data_db122a42f8b0125b3301446d9f11f705
#
_entry.id   db122a42f8b0125b3301446d9f11f705
#
_cell.length_a   1.000
_cell.length_b   1.000
_cell.length_c   1.000
_cell.angle_alpha   90.00
_cell.angle_beta   90.00
_cell.angle_gamma   90.00
#
_symmetry.space_group_name_H-M   'P 1'
#
loop_
_entity.id
_entity.type
_entity.pdbx_description
1 polymer ?
#
loop_
_entity_poly.entity_id
_entity_poly.type
_entity_poly.pdbx_seq_one_letter_code
_entity_poly.pdbx_strand_id
1 'polypeptide(L)'
;MAFYKKAQMKVNGKWYPKSVLVVSPATTEQVAKRIAAESTVSPADVRAVLTALGGVLGDFMAQGRSVKLDGVGSFYFTAVTTKNGVDKPKDVNATLIRGVRVRFLPETRYRGAGKGRVSTRGLSDVDIEWEEWKGEEEKSLSPAPSPKGEGSEENPGPVVG
;
A
#
# COMPACT_ATOMS: atom_id res chain seq x y z
N MET A 1 12.19 3.26 -17.07
CA MET A 1 13.46 2.83 -16.45
C MET A 1 13.25 2.67 -14.96
N ALA A 2 13.61 1.54 -14.40
CA ALA A 2 13.53 1.25 -12.97
C ALA A 2 14.94 0.90 -12.46
N PHE A 3 15.14 1.01 -11.15
CA PHE A 3 16.46 0.83 -10.57
C PHE A 3 16.50 -0.35 -9.61
N TYR A 4 17.64 -1.04 -9.58
CA TYR A 4 17.90 -2.07 -8.58
C TYR A 4 19.27 -1.91 -7.94
N LYS A 5 19.44 -2.44 -6.74
CA LYS A 5 20.74 -2.60 -6.08
C LYS A 5 20.99 -4.06 -5.77
N LYS A 6 22.25 -4.43 -5.66
CA LYS A 6 22.66 -5.76 -5.20
C LYS A 6 22.42 -5.88 -3.70
N ALA A 7 21.70 -6.90 -3.27
CA ALA A 7 21.40 -7.16 -1.87
C ALA A 7 21.73 -8.63 -1.52
N GLN A 8 22.48 -8.83 -0.44
CA GLN A 8 22.77 -10.16 0.05
C GLN A 8 21.67 -10.62 1.00
N MET A 9 21.10 -11.79 0.75
CA MET A 9 20.14 -12.41 1.67
C MET A 9 20.86 -13.09 2.82
N LYS A 10 20.53 -12.70 4.05
CA LYS A 10 21.14 -13.28 5.28
C LYS A 10 20.87 -14.78 5.45
N VAL A 11 19.76 -15.29 4.91
CA VAL A 11 19.34 -16.68 5.06
C VAL A 11 20.22 -17.66 4.29
N ASN A 12 20.70 -17.28 3.10
CA ASN A 12 21.44 -18.18 2.21
C ASN A 12 22.76 -17.60 1.70
N GLY A 13 23.14 -16.40 2.12
CA GLY A 13 24.37 -15.72 1.72
C GLY A 13 24.46 -15.32 0.24
N LYS A 14 23.41 -15.55 -0.55
CA LYS A 14 23.41 -15.27 -2.00
C LYS A 14 23.00 -13.82 -2.29
N TRP A 15 23.46 -13.30 -3.42
CA TRP A 15 23.16 -11.96 -3.89
C TRP A 15 21.99 -11.96 -4.86
N TYR A 16 21.10 -10.97 -4.69
CA TYR A 16 19.88 -10.79 -5.49
C TYR A 16 19.72 -9.33 -5.90
N PRO A 17 19.14 -9.05 -7.08
CA PRO A 17 18.73 -7.72 -7.43
C PRO A 17 17.51 -7.33 -6.56
N LYS A 18 17.62 -6.22 -5.86
CA LYS A 18 16.52 -5.63 -5.07
C LYS A 18 16.14 -4.29 -5.68
N SER A 19 14.89 -4.12 -6.09
CA SER A 19 14.39 -2.84 -6.61
C SER A 19 14.55 -1.73 -5.58
N VAL A 20 14.91 -0.53 -6.07
CA VAL A 20 15.03 0.69 -5.26
C VAL A 20 14.21 1.80 -5.90
N LEU A 21 13.57 2.61 -5.05
CA LEU A 21 12.87 3.81 -5.45
C LEU A 21 13.82 4.99 -5.28
N VAL A 22 14.25 5.58 -6.38
CA VAL A 22 15.25 6.66 -6.39
C VAL A 22 14.65 8.02 -6.72
N VAL A 23 13.40 8.03 -7.20
CA VAL A 23 12.68 9.25 -7.56
C VAL A 23 11.57 9.51 -6.54
N SER A 24 11.27 10.79 -6.30
CA SER A 24 10.16 11.19 -5.44
C SER A 24 8.84 10.53 -5.89
N PRO A 25 7.96 10.16 -4.93
CA PRO A 25 6.65 9.61 -5.26
C PRO A 25 5.86 10.54 -6.19
N ALA A 26 5.18 9.97 -7.18
CA ALA A 26 4.27 10.74 -8.01
C ALA A 26 3.10 11.26 -7.16
N THR A 27 2.78 12.53 -7.32
CA THR A 27 1.68 13.17 -6.60
C THR A 27 0.34 12.89 -7.26
N THR A 28 -0.76 13.02 -6.50
CA THR A 28 -2.13 12.93 -7.03
C THR A 28 -2.34 13.91 -8.18
N GLU A 29 -1.75 15.10 -8.12
CA GLU A 29 -1.82 16.11 -9.18
C GLU A 29 -1.16 15.62 -10.48
N GLN A 30 0.00 14.99 -10.40
CA GLN A 30 0.68 14.42 -11.56
C GLN A 30 -0.12 13.27 -12.17
N VAL A 31 -0.71 12.41 -11.33
CA VAL A 31 -1.60 11.33 -11.78
C VAL A 31 -2.84 11.90 -12.45
N ALA A 32 -3.49 12.91 -11.85
CA ALA A 32 -4.67 13.54 -12.41
C ALA A 32 -4.39 14.18 -13.79
N LYS A 33 -3.29 14.90 -13.94
CA LYS A 33 -2.87 15.47 -15.23
C LYS A 33 -2.64 14.39 -16.28
N ARG A 34 -2.03 13.27 -15.90
CA ARG A 34 -1.77 12.16 -16.83
C ARG A 34 -3.06 11.50 -17.30
N ILE A 35 -4.00 11.23 -16.38
CA ILE A 35 -5.30 10.65 -16.72
C ILE A 35 -6.10 11.61 -17.61
N ALA A 36 -6.11 12.90 -17.30
CA ALA A 36 -6.80 13.91 -18.11
C ALA A 36 -6.25 13.99 -19.55
N ALA A 37 -4.94 13.81 -19.72
CA ALA A 37 -4.31 13.79 -21.04
C ALA A 37 -4.74 12.57 -21.90
N GLU A 38 -5.20 11.50 -21.26
CA GLU A 38 -5.65 10.26 -21.92
C GLU A 38 -7.17 10.11 -21.94
N SER A 39 -7.91 11.11 -21.43
CA SER A 39 -9.38 11.10 -21.32
C SER A 39 -9.95 12.46 -21.69
N THR A 40 -11.29 12.55 -21.75
CA THR A 40 -12.00 13.80 -22.00
C THR A 40 -12.32 14.59 -20.72
N VAL A 41 -11.87 14.10 -19.56
CA VAL A 41 -12.16 14.67 -18.23
C VAL A 41 -11.11 15.70 -17.84
N SER A 42 -11.50 16.77 -17.16
CA SER A 42 -10.56 17.78 -16.69
C SER A 42 -9.65 17.24 -15.55
N PRO A 43 -8.43 17.77 -15.38
CA PRO A 43 -7.57 17.39 -14.26
C PRO A 43 -8.21 17.64 -12.89
N ALA A 44 -9.07 18.66 -12.78
CA ALA A 44 -9.79 19.00 -11.54
C ALA A 44 -10.81 17.90 -11.18
N ASP A 45 -11.59 17.45 -12.17
CA ASP A 45 -12.57 16.39 -11.96
C ASP A 45 -11.91 15.06 -11.61
N VAL A 46 -10.82 14.71 -12.32
CA VAL A 46 -10.03 13.50 -11.99
C VAL A 46 -9.51 13.57 -10.56
N ARG A 47 -9.00 14.73 -10.13
CA ARG A 47 -8.52 14.90 -8.76
C ARG A 47 -9.66 14.75 -7.74
N ALA A 48 -10.84 15.29 -8.00
CA ALA A 48 -12.01 15.13 -7.14
C ALA A 48 -12.40 13.64 -7.01
N VAL A 49 -12.46 12.92 -8.13
CA VAL A 49 -12.73 11.48 -8.15
C VAL A 49 -11.69 10.69 -7.35
N LEU A 50 -10.39 10.94 -7.56
CA LEU A 50 -9.31 10.26 -6.82
C LEU A 50 -9.38 10.54 -5.32
N THR A 51 -9.76 11.76 -4.93
CA THR A 51 -9.94 12.14 -3.51
C THR A 51 -11.11 11.39 -2.87
N ALA A 52 -12.23 11.27 -3.57
CA ALA A 52 -13.41 10.57 -3.09
C ALA A 52 -13.23 9.04 -3.07
N LEU A 53 -12.41 8.50 -3.97
CA LEU A 53 -12.24 7.06 -4.17
C LEU A 53 -11.87 6.32 -2.89
N GLY A 54 -10.98 6.89 -2.07
CA GLY A 54 -10.54 6.28 -0.82
C GLY A 54 -11.70 6.03 0.16
N GLY A 55 -12.58 7.01 0.34
CA GLY A 55 -13.78 6.89 1.18
C GLY A 55 -14.74 5.84 0.62
N VAL A 56 -15.05 5.91 -0.68
CA VAL A 56 -15.96 4.94 -1.32
C VAL A 56 -15.45 3.50 -1.21
N LEU A 57 -14.15 3.27 -1.44
CA LEU A 57 -13.56 1.95 -1.25
C LEU A 57 -13.68 1.49 0.20
N GLY A 58 -13.42 2.39 1.17
CA GLY A 58 -13.53 2.13 2.59
C GLY A 58 -14.94 1.71 3.00
N ASP A 59 -15.96 2.42 2.52
CA ASP A 59 -17.37 2.16 2.82
C ASP A 59 -17.81 0.77 2.35
N PHE A 60 -17.45 0.38 1.13
CA PHE A 60 -17.76 -0.97 0.63
C PHE A 60 -17.00 -2.05 1.39
N MET A 61 -15.72 -1.82 1.70
CA MET A 61 -14.93 -2.80 2.45
C MET A 61 -15.39 -2.94 3.91
N ALA A 62 -15.91 -1.87 4.52
CA ALA A 62 -16.49 -1.91 5.87
C ALA A 62 -17.77 -2.76 5.94
N GLN A 63 -18.48 -2.91 4.81
CA GLN A 63 -19.63 -3.81 4.67
C GLN A 63 -19.23 -5.30 4.47
N GLY A 64 -17.95 -5.64 4.60
CA GLY A 64 -17.43 -6.99 4.38
C GLY A 64 -17.28 -7.37 2.90
N ARG A 65 -17.30 -6.39 1.98
CA ARG A 65 -17.17 -6.60 0.54
C ARG A 65 -15.74 -6.40 0.07
N SER A 66 -15.31 -7.11 -0.93
CA SER A 66 -14.16 -6.75 -1.73
C SER A 66 -14.58 -5.79 -2.84
N VAL A 67 -13.73 -4.83 -3.19
CA VAL A 67 -13.98 -3.89 -4.29
C VAL A 67 -13.00 -4.19 -5.40
N LYS A 68 -13.53 -4.53 -6.59
CA LYS A 68 -12.75 -4.75 -7.79
C LYS A 68 -12.80 -3.50 -8.67
N LEU A 69 -11.64 -3.02 -9.08
CA LEU A 69 -11.47 -1.99 -10.10
C LEU A 69 -10.82 -2.66 -11.31
N ASP A 70 -11.54 -2.67 -12.43
CA ASP A 70 -11.07 -3.30 -13.66
C ASP A 70 -9.82 -2.57 -14.19
N GLY A 71 -8.81 -3.33 -14.60
CA GLY A 71 -7.51 -2.80 -15.00
C GLY A 71 -6.56 -2.47 -13.84
N VAL A 72 -7.05 -2.49 -12.60
CA VAL A 72 -6.26 -2.19 -11.39
C VAL A 72 -6.10 -3.44 -10.53
N GLY A 73 -7.22 -3.92 -9.96
CA GLY A 73 -7.18 -5.06 -9.05
C GLY A 73 -8.30 -5.02 -8.02
N SER A 74 -8.13 -5.79 -6.96
CA SER A 74 -9.12 -5.92 -5.89
C SER A 74 -8.57 -5.47 -4.55
N PHE A 75 -9.40 -4.74 -3.82
CA PHE A 75 -9.13 -4.25 -2.46
C PHE A 75 -10.07 -4.95 -1.48
N TYR A 76 -9.58 -5.30 -0.31
CA TYR A 76 -10.39 -5.87 0.77
C TYR A 76 -9.74 -5.67 2.13
N PHE A 77 -10.56 -5.71 3.19
CA PHE A 77 -10.05 -5.66 4.55
C PHE A 77 -9.67 -7.04 5.08
N THR A 78 -8.63 -7.06 5.91
CA THR A 78 -8.32 -8.18 6.81
C THR A 78 -8.25 -7.66 8.23
N ALA A 79 -8.75 -8.44 9.18
CA ALA A 79 -8.67 -8.10 10.58
C ALA A 79 -7.21 -8.09 11.07
N VAL A 80 -6.88 -7.11 11.90
CA VAL A 80 -5.68 -7.08 12.71
C VAL A 80 -6.07 -7.49 14.12
N THR A 81 -5.60 -8.64 14.56
CA THR A 81 -5.95 -9.21 15.87
C THR A 81 -4.89 -8.92 16.92
N THR A 82 -5.21 -9.17 18.18
CA THR A 82 -4.27 -9.17 19.28
C THR A 82 -3.16 -10.22 19.04
N LYS A 83 -1.97 -9.99 19.60
CA LYS A 83 -0.84 -10.93 19.44
C LYS A 83 -1.13 -12.28 20.12
N ASN A 84 -1.86 -12.24 21.23
CA ASN A 84 -2.22 -13.43 21.97
C ASN A 84 -3.58 -13.89 21.50
N GLY A 85 -3.65 -15.08 20.91
CA GLY A 85 -4.90 -15.74 20.61
C GLY A 85 -5.58 -16.26 21.87
N VAL A 86 -6.64 -17.05 21.71
CA VAL A 86 -7.35 -17.77 22.77
C VAL A 86 -7.26 -19.27 22.53
N ASP A 87 -7.27 -20.06 23.60
CA ASP A 87 -7.07 -21.50 23.49
C ASP A 87 -8.27 -22.26 22.93
N LYS A 88 -9.46 -21.69 23.07
CA LYS A 88 -10.71 -22.36 22.65
C LYS A 88 -11.46 -21.52 21.61
N PRO A 89 -12.00 -22.16 20.56
CA PRO A 89 -12.78 -21.44 19.52
C PRO A 89 -13.95 -20.64 20.07
N LYS A 90 -14.59 -21.10 21.14
CA LYS A 90 -15.73 -20.39 21.78
C LYS A 90 -15.36 -19.06 22.43
N ASP A 91 -14.10 -18.85 22.73
CA ASP A 91 -13.59 -17.63 23.36
C ASP A 91 -13.20 -16.57 22.30
N VAL A 92 -13.24 -16.94 21.01
CA VAL A 92 -13.00 -16.01 19.91
C VAL A 92 -14.18 -15.06 19.78
N ASN A 93 -13.90 -13.75 19.86
CA ASN A 93 -14.92 -12.71 19.75
C ASN A 93 -14.33 -11.43 19.10
N ALA A 94 -15.21 -10.49 18.75
CA ALA A 94 -14.84 -9.26 18.06
C ALA A 94 -13.88 -8.37 18.83
N THR A 95 -13.80 -8.48 20.18
CA THR A 95 -12.90 -7.65 20.99
C THR A 95 -11.43 -7.99 20.77
N LEU A 96 -11.14 -9.14 20.16
CA LEU A 96 -9.79 -9.53 19.76
C LEU A 96 -9.32 -8.79 18.50
N ILE A 97 -10.24 -8.16 17.76
CA ILE A 97 -9.92 -7.37 16.57
C ILE A 97 -9.55 -5.96 17.02
N ARG A 98 -8.31 -5.56 16.74
CA ARG A 98 -7.80 -4.21 17.07
C ARG A 98 -7.96 -3.21 15.94
N GLY A 99 -8.20 -3.67 14.73
CA GLY A 99 -8.32 -2.81 13.57
C GLY A 99 -8.37 -3.61 12.28
N VAL A 100 -8.24 -2.90 11.16
CA VAL A 100 -8.27 -3.50 9.83
C VAL A 100 -7.00 -3.14 9.07
N ARG A 101 -6.65 -3.99 8.12
CA ARG A 101 -5.57 -3.74 7.16
C ARG A 101 -6.14 -3.88 5.76
N VAL A 102 -5.87 -2.89 4.92
CA VAL A 102 -6.19 -2.98 3.49
C VAL A 102 -5.23 -3.97 2.83
N ARG A 103 -5.79 -4.89 2.06
CA ARG A 103 -5.08 -5.77 1.16
C ARG A 103 -5.41 -5.41 -0.27
N PHE A 104 -4.41 -5.48 -1.12
CA PHE A 104 -4.52 -5.26 -2.54
C PHE A 104 -4.05 -6.49 -3.30
N LEU A 105 -4.84 -6.93 -4.27
CA LEU A 105 -4.48 -7.96 -5.23
C LEU A 105 -4.54 -7.35 -6.63
N PRO A 106 -3.40 -7.22 -7.33
CA PRO A 106 -3.39 -6.77 -8.71
C PRO A 106 -4.30 -7.64 -9.58
N GLU A 107 -4.93 -7.03 -10.57
CA GLU A 107 -5.67 -7.82 -11.55
C GLU A 107 -4.70 -8.77 -12.27
N THR A 108 -5.10 -10.01 -12.46
CA THR A 108 -4.27 -11.01 -13.13
C THR A 108 -5.02 -11.64 -14.28
N ARG A 109 -4.34 -11.88 -15.40
CA ARG A 109 -4.83 -12.69 -16.50
C ARG A 109 -4.04 -13.99 -16.61
N TYR A 110 -4.69 -14.99 -17.17
CA TYR A 110 -4.05 -16.26 -17.49
C TYR A 110 -3.40 -16.17 -18.88
N ARG A 111 -2.08 -16.34 -18.95
CA ARG A 111 -1.33 -16.32 -20.22
C ARG A 111 -1.14 -17.71 -20.82
N GLY A 112 -2.21 -18.51 -20.96
CA GLY A 112 -2.17 -19.82 -21.62
C GLY A 112 -1.39 -20.90 -20.87
N ALA A 113 -1.40 -22.13 -21.42
CA ALA A 113 -0.80 -23.30 -20.81
C ALA A 113 0.72 -23.12 -20.56
N GLY A 114 1.15 -23.32 -19.33
CA GLY A 114 2.56 -23.31 -18.91
C GLY A 114 3.16 -21.96 -18.54
N LYS A 115 2.48 -20.83 -18.72
CA LYS A 115 3.02 -19.49 -18.43
C LYS A 115 2.51 -18.81 -17.17
N GLY A 116 1.70 -19.48 -16.37
CA GLY A 116 1.21 -19.00 -15.09
C GLY A 116 0.30 -17.77 -15.16
N ARG A 117 -0.12 -17.29 -14.00
CA ARG A 117 -0.84 -16.02 -13.85
C ARG A 117 0.13 -14.86 -13.91
N VAL A 118 -0.12 -13.92 -14.81
CA VAL A 118 0.64 -12.68 -14.91
C VAL A 118 -0.26 -11.54 -14.52
N SER A 119 0.23 -10.65 -13.70
CA SER A 119 -0.40 -9.38 -13.38
C SER A 119 -0.65 -8.59 -14.64
N THR A 120 -1.84 -8.04 -14.84
CA THR A 120 -2.20 -7.45 -16.11
C THR A 120 -2.37 -5.96 -16.08
N ARG A 121 -2.38 -5.51 -17.30
CA ARG A 121 -2.76 -4.21 -17.85
C ARG A 121 -2.68 -3.02 -16.94
N GLY A 122 -1.81 -2.12 -17.30
CA GLY A 122 -1.62 -0.83 -16.66
C GLY A 122 -0.70 -0.88 -15.45
N LEU A 123 -0.61 -2.01 -14.74
CA LEU A 123 0.24 -2.12 -13.54
C LEU A 123 1.58 -2.83 -13.80
N SER A 124 1.61 -3.85 -14.64
CA SER A 124 2.84 -4.62 -14.86
C SER A 124 3.06 -5.12 -16.29
N ASP A 125 2.17 -4.79 -17.23
CA ASP A 125 2.32 -5.11 -18.66
C ASP A 125 3.17 -4.07 -19.42
N VAL A 126 4.01 -3.32 -18.71
CA VAL A 126 4.96 -2.37 -19.30
C VAL A 126 6.34 -3.00 -19.39
N ASP A 127 7.00 -2.82 -20.52
CA ASP A 127 8.40 -3.18 -20.65
C ASP A 127 9.21 -2.28 -19.72
N ILE A 128 9.87 -2.91 -18.74
CA ILE A 128 10.66 -2.21 -17.74
C ILE A 128 12.14 -2.45 -18.01
N GLU A 129 12.84 -1.39 -18.36
CA GLU A 129 14.30 -1.38 -18.41
C GLU A 129 14.84 -1.21 -16.99
N TRP A 130 15.71 -2.12 -16.57
CA TRP A 130 16.33 -2.14 -15.25
C TRP A 130 17.78 -1.69 -15.31
N GLU A 131 18.14 -0.72 -14.49
CA GLU A 131 19.49 -0.20 -14.36
C GLU A 131 20.01 -0.38 -12.93
N GLU A 132 21.32 -0.69 -12.79
CA GLU A 132 21.93 -0.78 -11.47
C GLU A 132 22.11 0.61 -10.85
N TRP A 133 21.51 0.83 -9.71
CA TRP A 133 21.69 2.06 -8.95
C TRP A 133 23.07 2.05 -8.26
N LYS A 134 23.96 2.90 -8.73
CA LYS A 134 25.32 3.10 -8.19
C LYS A 134 25.45 4.36 -7.31
N GLY A 135 24.31 5.00 -6.98
CA GLY A 135 24.30 6.21 -6.16
C GLY A 135 24.69 5.92 -4.72
N GLU A 136 25.19 6.95 -4.05
CA GLU A 136 25.83 6.99 -2.74
C GLU A 136 25.12 6.10 -1.71
N GLU A 137 25.95 5.41 -0.92
CA GLU A 137 25.55 4.62 0.24
C GLU A 137 24.71 5.47 1.19
N GLU A 138 23.52 4.93 1.55
CA GLU A 138 22.72 5.29 2.70
C GLU A 138 22.20 6.74 2.87
N LYS A 139 21.09 7.04 2.17
CA LYS A 139 19.94 7.57 2.93
C LYS A 139 18.80 6.57 2.84
N SER A 140 18.76 5.66 3.81
CA SER A 140 17.63 4.77 4.03
C SER A 140 16.39 5.66 4.15
N LEU A 141 15.49 5.56 3.19
CA LEU A 141 14.11 5.98 3.40
C LEU A 141 13.51 4.97 4.37
N SER A 142 13.79 5.17 5.64
CA SER A 142 13.02 4.55 6.72
C SER A 142 11.56 4.92 6.49
N PRO A 143 10.61 3.97 6.61
CA PRO A 143 9.20 4.33 6.66
C PRO A 143 9.03 5.39 7.76
N ALA A 144 8.29 6.45 7.45
CA ALA A 144 8.03 7.53 8.39
C ALA A 144 7.63 6.96 9.74
N PRO A 145 8.21 7.42 10.85
CA PRO A 145 7.83 6.95 12.17
C PRO A 145 6.35 7.25 12.37
N SER A 146 5.61 6.24 12.82
CA SER A 146 4.22 6.42 13.26
C SER A 146 4.19 7.57 14.27
N PRO A 147 3.21 8.49 14.22
CA PRO A 147 3.12 9.57 15.19
C PRO A 147 3.07 8.96 16.60
N LYS A 148 4.04 9.31 17.44
CA LYS A 148 4.01 9.01 18.87
C LYS A 148 2.79 9.73 19.41
N GLY A 149 1.87 8.98 20.05
CA GLY A 149 0.78 9.55 20.79
C GLY A 149 1.35 10.53 21.82
N GLU A 150 0.89 11.77 21.76
CA GLU A 150 1.17 12.77 22.76
C GLU A 150 0.62 12.26 24.11
N GLY A 151 1.54 12.10 25.07
CA GLY A 151 1.20 11.81 26.44
C GLY A 151 0.39 12.98 26.99
N SER A 152 -0.75 12.67 27.60
CA SER A 152 -1.55 13.60 28.38
C SER A 152 -0.68 14.27 29.45
N GLU A 153 -0.48 15.59 29.32
CA GLU A 153 0.03 16.40 30.41
C GLU A 153 -0.98 16.39 31.54
N GLU A 154 -0.58 15.92 32.71
CA GLU A 154 -1.29 16.08 33.95
C GLU A 154 -1.36 17.57 34.29
N ASN A 155 -2.58 18.07 34.40
CA ASN A 155 -2.89 19.42 34.89
C ASN A 155 -2.78 19.42 36.41
N PRO A 156 -1.83 20.13 37.04
CA PRO A 156 -1.83 20.31 38.51
C PRO A 156 -2.95 21.27 38.92
N GLY A 157 -3.91 20.75 39.68
CA GLY A 157 -5.01 21.52 40.22
C GLY A 157 -4.56 22.66 41.16
N PRO A 158 -5.43 23.67 41.38
CA PRO A 158 -5.06 24.87 42.13
C PRO A 158 -4.84 24.57 43.61
N VAL A 159 -3.72 25.05 44.13
CA VAL A 159 -3.42 25.09 45.56
C VAL A 159 -4.25 26.20 46.19
N VAL A 160 -5.16 25.81 47.10
CA VAL A 160 -5.88 26.74 47.94
C VAL A 160 -5.02 27.00 49.18
N GLY A 161 -4.67 28.24 49.39
CA GLY A 161 -4.07 28.77 50.58
C GLY A 161 -4.87 29.98 51.04
#